data_7e5d0e4ca2048e01b3823cac8e495e7a
#
_entry.id   7e5d0e4ca2048e01b3823cac8e495e7a
#
_cell.length_a   1.000
_cell.length_b   1.000
_cell.length_c   1.000
_cell.angle_alpha   90.00
_cell.angle_beta   90.00
_cell.angle_gamma   90.00
#
_symmetry.space_group_name_H-M   'P 1'
#
loop_
_entity.id
_entity.type
_entity.pdbx_description
1 polymer ?
#
loop_
_entity_poly.entity_id
_entity_poly.type
_entity_poly.pdbx_seq_one_letter_code
_entity_poly.pdbx_strand_id
1 'polypeptide(L)'
;VAVGQNTPASEAGFLRGDKIIKIDNEIAPVGENASADFYKLMKHDYSRVYDFVIQRGDQKIPINVKTAKRCRFNHIVDLDNNTFNAFADGDNMYFSLRITKWLLQEELGAAIVYAHELGHNANRHIDDKKTNATVGMSVGLLAGILLGGTVGQTQDFMDMGAQIGANQYSVAYENEADYLSLYA
;
A
#
# COMPACT_ATOMS: atom_id res chain seq x y z
N VAL A 1 -16.52 -7.91 11.60
CA VAL A 1 -15.37 -7.84 10.68
C VAL A 1 -15.80 -7.60 9.24
N ALA A 2 -14.97 -6.96 8.45
CA ALA A 2 -15.02 -7.00 7.00
C ALA A 2 -14.16 -8.18 6.52
N VAL A 3 -14.61 -8.90 5.51
CA VAL A 3 -13.94 -10.08 4.99
C VAL A 3 -13.72 -9.88 3.49
N GLY A 4 -12.47 -9.85 3.05
CA GLY A 4 -12.12 -9.77 1.64
C GLY A 4 -12.38 -11.10 0.93
N GLN A 5 -12.78 -11.07 -0.32
CA GLN A 5 -12.91 -12.27 -1.15
C GLN A 5 -11.53 -12.90 -1.41
N ASN A 6 -11.48 -14.21 -1.61
CA ASN A 6 -10.25 -14.96 -1.88
C ASN A 6 -9.12 -14.73 -0.84
N THR A 7 -9.50 -14.54 0.41
CA THR A 7 -8.58 -14.40 1.53
C THR A 7 -8.61 -15.63 2.43
N PRO A 8 -7.54 -15.90 3.20
CA PRO A 8 -7.55 -16.98 4.19
C PRO A 8 -8.75 -16.94 5.14
N ALA A 9 -9.23 -15.75 5.48
CA ALA A 9 -10.42 -15.61 6.32
C ALA A 9 -11.72 -16.05 5.60
N SER A 10 -11.90 -15.63 4.33
CA SER A 10 -13.08 -16.06 3.54
C SER A 10 -13.07 -17.55 3.25
N GLU A 11 -11.90 -18.11 2.93
CA GLU A 11 -11.72 -19.54 2.69
C GLU A 11 -12.00 -20.37 3.95
N ALA A 12 -11.67 -19.84 5.13
CA ALA A 12 -11.95 -20.45 6.41
C ALA A 12 -13.42 -20.31 6.85
N GLY A 13 -14.22 -19.53 6.15
CA GLY A 13 -15.65 -19.38 6.43
C GLY A 13 -16.04 -18.16 7.27
N PHE A 14 -15.17 -17.17 7.42
CA PHE A 14 -15.57 -15.87 7.97
C PHE A 14 -16.57 -15.18 7.05
N LEU A 15 -17.57 -14.53 7.64
CA LEU A 15 -18.54 -13.71 6.93
C LEU A 15 -18.52 -12.27 7.45
N ARG A 16 -18.95 -11.36 6.60
CA ARG A 16 -19.16 -9.97 7.00
C ARG A 16 -20.16 -9.90 8.17
N GLY A 17 -19.78 -9.17 9.21
CA GLY A 17 -20.62 -9.03 10.40
C GLY A 17 -20.25 -9.96 11.55
N ASP A 18 -19.44 -10.99 11.33
CA ASP A 18 -18.95 -11.85 12.42
C ASP A 18 -18.22 -11.01 13.48
N LYS A 19 -18.41 -11.36 14.73
CA LYS A 19 -17.69 -10.78 15.85
C LYS A 19 -16.65 -11.78 16.35
N ILE A 20 -15.38 -11.41 16.35
CA ILE A 20 -14.32 -12.25 16.93
C ILE A 20 -14.44 -12.18 18.45
N ILE A 21 -14.51 -13.34 19.11
CA ILE A 21 -14.61 -13.45 20.58
C ILE A 21 -13.28 -13.90 21.16
N LYS A 22 -12.62 -14.85 20.50
CA LYS A 22 -11.32 -15.39 20.92
C LYS A 22 -10.40 -15.58 19.74
N ILE A 23 -9.10 -15.50 20.02
CA ILE A 23 -7.99 -15.82 19.13
C ILE A 23 -7.07 -16.73 19.92
N ASP A 24 -6.92 -17.97 19.52
CA ASP A 24 -6.26 -19.01 20.31
C ASP A 24 -6.88 -19.08 21.74
N ASN A 25 -6.06 -18.86 22.76
CA ASN A 25 -6.52 -18.87 24.16
C ASN A 25 -6.86 -17.46 24.69
N GLU A 26 -6.68 -16.42 23.88
CA GLU A 26 -6.86 -15.04 24.31
C GLU A 26 -8.25 -14.50 23.95
N ILE A 27 -8.81 -13.65 24.80
CA ILE A 27 -10.04 -12.93 24.50
C ILE A 27 -9.73 -11.86 23.45
N ALA A 28 -10.58 -11.77 22.43
CA ALA A 28 -10.44 -10.76 21.40
C ALA A 28 -10.52 -9.34 22.01
N PRO A 29 -9.60 -8.43 21.65
CA PRO A 29 -9.61 -7.07 22.16
C PRO A 29 -10.86 -6.31 21.72
N VAL A 30 -11.32 -5.40 22.59
CA VAL A 30 -12.47 -4.52 22.35
C VAL A 30 -12.13 -3.08 22.70
N GLY A 31 -12.89 -2.11 22.20
CA GLY A 31 -12.70 -0.70 22.46
C GLY A 31 -11.88 0.02 21.39
N GLU A 32 -11.45 1.25 21.69
CA GLU A 32 -10.79 2.14 20.72
C GLU A 32 -9.48 1.58 20.17
N ASN A 33 -8.71 0.86 20.99
CA ASN A 33 -7.42 0.27 20.60
C ASN A 33 -7.54 -1.16 20.08
N ALA A 34 -8.75 -1.70 19.93
CA ALA A 34 -8.98 -3.10 19.56
C ALA A 34 -8.21 -3.54 18.29
N SER A 35 -8.11 -2.69 17.29
CA SER A 35 -7.37 -2.99 16.06
C SER A 35 -5.88 -3.16 16.30
N ALA A 36 -5.26 -2.24 17.04
CA ALA A 36 -3.83 -2.28 17.36
C ALA A 36 -3.49 -3.50 18.23
N ASP A 37 -4.33 -3.79 19.21
CA ASP A 37 -4.14 -4.93 20.12
C ASP A 37 -4.39 -6.27 19.40
N PHE A 38 -5.34 -6.31 18.47
CA PHE A 38 -5.54 -7.45 17.58
C PHE A 38 -4.27 -7.76 16.77
N TYR A 39 -3.64 -6.75 16.18
CA TYR A 39 -2.38 -6.94 15.46
C TYR A 39 -1.26 -7.49 16.34
N LYS A 40 -1.18 -7.06 17.59
CA LYS A 40 -0.19 -7.60 18.56
C LYS A 40 -0.43 -9.10 18.83
N LEU A 41 -1.69 -9.52 18.97
CA LEU A 41 -2.05 -10.92 19.17
C LEU A 41 -1.71 -11.81 17.97
N MET A 42 -1.85 -11.29 16.75
CA MET A 42 -1.55 -12.02 15.52
C MET A 42 -0.06 -12.32 15.29
N LYS A 43 0.86 -11.79 16.11
CA LYS A 43 2.31 -12.06 16.14
C LYS A 43 3.04 -12.09 14.79
N HIS A 44 2.40 -11.63 13.73
CA HIS A 44 2.94 -11.56 12.35
C HIS A 44 3.58 -12.88 11.83
N ASP A 45 3.11 -14.02 12.29
CA ASP A 45 3.55 -15.32 11.78
C ASP A 45 2.67 -15.72 10.58
N TYR A 46 3.25 -15.66 9.38
CA TYR A 46 2.56 -15.87 8.11
C TYR A 46 2.34 -17.33 7.73
N SER A 47 2.84 -18.26 8.54
CA SER A 47 2.67 -19.71 8.29
C SER A 47 1.81 -20.39 9.35
N ARG A 48 1.38 -19.63 10.35
CA ARG A 48 0.66 -20.14 11.51
C ARG A 48 -0.82 -20.36 11.20
N VAL A 49 -1.37 -21.37 11.83
CA VAL A 49 -2.83 -21.55 11.97
C VAL A 49 -3.26 -20.90 13.27
N TYR A 50 -4.26 -20.04 13.20
CA TYR A 50 -4.90 -19.41 14.34
C TYR A 50 -6.27 -19.99 14.57
N ASP A 51 -6.60 -20.26 15.84
CA ASP A 51 -7.91 -20.75 16.26
C ASP A 51 -8.78 -19.58 16.68
N PHE A 52 -9.79 -19.28 15.90
CA PHE A 52 -10.75 -18.23 16.21
C PHE A 52 -12.02 -18.83 16.78
N VAL A 53 -12.64 -18.11 17.72
CA VAL A 53 -14.06 -18.29 18.04
C VAL A 53 -14.76 -17.00 17.66
N ILE A 54 -15.75 -17.13 16.77
CA ILE A 54 -16.58 -16.01 16.34
C ILE A 54 -17.99 -16.14 16.89
N GLN A 55 -18.68 -15.00 16.98
CA GLN A 55 -20.12 -14.95 17.18
C GLN A 55 -20.79 -14.53 15.87
N ARG A 56 -21.73 -15.34 15.40
CA ARG A 56 -22.59 -15.08 14.24
C ARG A 56 -24.04 -15.26 14.70
N GLY A 57 -24.76 -14.14 14.84
CA GLY A 57 -26.02 -14.15 15.53
C GLY A 57 -25.86 -14.65 16.98
N ASP A 58 -26.62 -15.65 17.38
CA ASP A 58 -26.54 -16.25 18.73
C ASP A 58 -25.56 -17.43 18.81
N GLN A 59 -24.92 -17.81 17.72
CA GLN A 59 -24.03 -18.96 17.66
C GLN A 59 -22.56 -18.57 17.85
N LYS A 60 -21.83 -19.41 18.62
CA LYS A 60 -20.38 -19.37 18.70
C LYS A 60 -19.80 -20.44 17.79
N ILE A 61 -18.99 -20.03 16.82
CA ILE A 61 -18.46 -20.89 15.77
C ILE A 61 -16.94 -20.89 15.87
N PRO A 62 -16.29 -22.05 16.04
CA PRO A 62 -14.85 -22.16 15.93
C PRO A 62 -14.44 -22.11 14.45
N ILE A 63 -13.39 -21.37 14.13
CA ILE A 63 -12.84 -21.23 12.78
C ILE A 63 -11.31 -21.27 12.86
N ASN A 64 -10.69 -22.14 12.08
CA ASN A 64 -9.25 -22.21 11.94
C ASN A 64 -8.80 -21.46 10.69
N VAL A 65 -7.89 -20.50 10.83
CA VAL A 65 -7.37 -19.71 9.73
C VAL A 65 -5.88 -19.94 9.58
N LYS A 66 -5.46 -20.50 8.46
CA LYS A 66 -4.06 -20.56 8.09
C LYS A 66 -3.68 -19.23 7.44
N THR A 67 -2.81 -18.47 8.08
CA THR A 67 -2.35 -17.20 7.53
C THR A 67 -1.53 -17.39 6.27
N ALA A 68 -1.54 -16.40 5.39
CA ALA A 68 -0.72 -16.37 4.20
C ALA A 68 -0.03 -15.01 4.09
N LYS A 69 1.20 -15.01 3.60
CA LYS A 69 1.92 -13.77 3.30
C LYS A 69 1.21 -13.05 2.15
N ARG A 70 0.86 -11.79 2.36
CA ARG A 70 0.28 -10.89 1.36
C ARG A 70 0.99 -9.54 1.41
N CYS A 71 0.92 -8.81 0.31
CA CYS A 71 1.34 -7.41 0.30
C CYS A 71 0.49 -6.61 1.29
N ARG A 72 1.13 -5.75 2.07
CA ARG A 72 0.45 -4.85 3.02
C ARG A 72 0.79 -3.42 2.62
N PHE A 73 -0.20 -2.74 2.10
CA PHE A 73 -0.15 -1.30 1.87
C PHE A 73 -1.28 -0.63 2.63
N ASN A 74 -1.01 0.51 3.22
CA ASN A 74 -2.04 1.27 3.91
C ASN A 74 -2.87 2.05 2.87
N HIS A 75 -4.14 2.22 3.15
CA HIS A 75 -5.06 3.00 2.33
C HIS A 75 -5.44 4.24 3.11
N ILE A 76 -5.18 5.39 2.56
CA ILE A 76 -5.40 6.68 3.21
C ILE A 76 -6.32 7.50 2.32
N VAL A 77 -7.45 7.93 2.88
CA VAL A 77 -8.30 8.92 2.23
C VAL A 77 -7.96 10.28 2.80
N ASP A 78 -7.46 11.17 1.94
CA ASP A 78 -7.16 12.56 2.29
C ASP A 78 -8.44 13.39 2.14
N LEU A 79 -9.07 13.66 3.27
CA LEU A 79 -10.37 14.35 3.34
C LEU A 79 -10.26 15.84 3.01
N ASP A 80 -9.09 16.43 3.19
CA ASP A 80 -8.84 17.86 2.95
C ASP A 80 -8.47 18.13 1.49
N ASN A 81 -8.08 17.08 0.73
CA ASN A 81 -7.69 17.19 -0.67
C ASN A 81 -8.88 16.96 -1.59
N ASN A 82 -9.36 18.03 -2.21
CA ASN A 82 -10.49 17.98 -3.15
C ASN A 82 -10.06 17.95 -4.63
N THR A 83 -8.82 17.63 -4.94
CA THR A 83 -8.37 17.32 -6.31
C THR A 83 -8.92 15.97 -6.76
N PHE A 84 -8.84 15.64 -8.05
CA PHE A 84 -9.16 14.30 -8.54
C PHE A 84 -7.85 13.56 -8.72
N ASN A 85 -7.39 12.89 -7.65
CA ASN A 85 -6.06 12.28 -7.63
C ASN A 85 -5.96 11.05 -6.71
N ALA A 86 -5.14 10.09 -7.12
CA ALA A 86 -4.62 9.01 -6.29
C ALA A 86 -3.10 8.93 -6.51
N PHE A 87 -2.36 8.42 -5.54
CA PHE A 87 -0.92 8.17 -5.68
C PHE A 87 -0.41 7.17 -4.64
N ALA A 88 0.70 6.52 -4.96
CA ALA A 88 1.45 5.64 -4.07
C ALA A 88 2.76 6.29 -3.61
N ASP A 89 3.23 6.00 -2.38
CA ASP A 89 4.49 6.51 -1.84
C ASP A 89 5.54 5.43 -1.51
N GLY A 90 5.20 4.18 -1.79
CA GLY A 90 6.00 2.99 -1.49
C GLY A 90 5.40 2.12 -0.37
N ASP A 91 4.78 2.72 0.63
CA ASP A 91 4.16 2.04 1.77
C ASP A 91 2.65 2.23 1.82
N ASN A 92 2.17 3.34 1.28
CA ASN A 92 0.77 3.75 1.35
C ASN A 92 0.22 4.02 -0.05
N MET A 93 -1.10 3.93 -0.17
CA MET A 93 -1.88 4.43 -1.29
C MET A 93 -2.81 5.54 -0.80
N TYR A 94 -2.74 6.69 -1.42
CA TYR A 94 -3.50 7.88 -1.08
C TYR A 94 -4.59 8.13 -2.11
N PHE A 95 -5.77 8.43 -1.63
CA PHE A 95 -6.93 8.76 -2.46
C PHE A 95 -7.50 10.09 -1.96
N SER A 96 -7.61 11.08 -2.83
CA SER A 96 -8.28 12.33 -2.47
C SER A 96 -9.77 12.10 -2.24
N LEU A 97 -10.41 13.00 -1.51
CA LEU A 97 -11.84 12.90 -1.22
C LEU A 97 -12.68 12.82 -2.51
N ARG A 98 -12.31 13.58 -3.53
CA ARG A 98 -13.06 13.63 -4.78
C ARG A 98 -12.98 12.35 -5.59
N ILE A 99 -11.77 11.75 -5.73
CA ILE A 99 -11.63 10.46 -6.43
C ILE A 99 -12.30 9.36 -5.64
N THR A 100 -12.19 9.36 -4.30
CA THR A 100 -12.85 8.37 -3.45
C THR A 100 -14.35 8.34 -3.66
N LYS A 101 -15.00 9.52 -3.72
CA LYS A 101 -16.44 9.60 -3.98
C LYS A 101 -16.82 9.04 -5.35
N TRP A 102 -15.98 9.22 -6.36
CA TRP A 102 -16.19 8.66 -7.68
C TRP A 102 -15.98 7.14 -7.69
N LEU A 103 -14.92 6.64 -7.08
CA LEU A 103 -14.61 5.21 -6.98
C LEU A 103 -15.72 4.40 -6.28
N LEU A 104 -16.45 5.00 -5.34
CA LEU A 104 -17.60 4.35 -4.69
C LEU A 104 -18.80 4.11 -5.63
N GLN A 105 -18.81 4.75 -6.81
CA GLN A 105 -19.89 4.64 -7.79
C GLN A 105 -19.46 3.85 -9.03
N GLU A 106 -18.14 3.69 -9.25
CA GLU A 106 -17.55 3.12 -10.47
C GLU A 106 -16.64 1.94 -10.12
N GLU A 107 -17.24 0.74 -9.95
CA GLU A 107 -16.53 -0.45 -9.49
C GLU A 107 -15.32 -0.81 -10.37
N LEU A 108 -15.49 -0.80 -11.70
CA LEU A 108 -14.39 -1.09 -12.63
C LEU A 108 -13.30 0.00 -12.58
N GLY A 109 -13.71 1.27 -12.53
CA GLY A 109 -12.79 2.39 -12.37
C GLY A 109 -12.02 2.30 -11.06
N ALA A 110 -12.70 1.89 -9.99
CA ALA A 110 -12.05 1.65 -8.69
C ALA A 110 -11.00 0.54 -8.78
N ALA A 111 -11.32 -0.58 -9.41
CA ALA A 111 -10.39 -1.70 -9.58
C ALA A 111 -9.13 -1.27 -10.36
N ILE A 112 -9.31 -0.54 -11.48
CA ILE A 112 -8.19 -0.09 -12.32
C ILE A 112 -7.29 0.89 -11.57
N VAL A 113 -7.84 1.95 -10.96
CA VAL A 113 -7.05 2.95 -10.21
C VAL A 113 -6.34 2.29 -9.05
N TYR A 114 -7.04 1.43 -8.31
CA TYR A 114 -6.44 0.72 -7.18
C TYR A 114 -5.29 -0.18 -7.61
N ALA A 115 -5.47 -0.96 -8.68
CA ALA A 115 -4.46 -1.87 -9.18
C ALA A 115 -3.24 -1.12 -9.77
N HIS A 116 -3.46 0.05 -10.38
CA HIS A 116 -2.40 0.93 -10.84
C HIS A 116 -1.50 1.41 -9.66
N GLU A 117 -2.11 2.00 -8.63
CA GLU A 117 -1.37 2.45 -7.44
C GLU A 117 -0.70 1.29 -6.68
N LEU A 118 -1.37 0.14 -6.62
CA LEU A 118 -0.79 -1.07 -6.07
C LEU A 118 0.42 -1.53 -6.88
N GLY A 119 0.37 -1.41 -8.20
CA GLY A 119 1.47 -1.71 -9.11
C GLY A 119 2.72 -0.89 -8.79
N HIS A 120 2.58 0.41 -8.55
CA HIS A 120 3.70 1.27 -8.15
C HIS A 120 4.36 0.81 -6.85
N ASN A 121 3.56 0.50 -5.83
CA ASN A 121 4.09 0.03 -4.55
C ASN A 121 4.69 -1.39 -4.64
N ALA A 122 4.01 -2.31 -5.32
CA ALA A 122 4.45 -3.71 -5.43
C ALA A 122 5.78 -3.84 -6.18
N ASN A 123 5.98 -3.03 -7.22
CA ASN A 123 7.20 -3.01 -8.03
C ASN A 123 8.25 -2.02 -7.52
N ARG A 124 7.99 -1.35 -6.38
CA ARG A 124 8.92 -0.42 -5.74
C ARG A 124 9.33 0.77 -6.61
N HIS A 125 8.47 1.19 -7.55
CA HIS A 125 8.74 2.29 -8.46
C HIS A 125 9.14 3.58 -7.74
N ILE A 126 8.61 3.83 -6.55
CA ILE A 126 8.94 5.01 -5.72
C ILE A 126 10.36 4.93 -5.19
N ASP A 127 10.79 3.75 -4.72
CA ASP A 127 12.17 3.53 -4.25
C ASP A 127 13.16 3.66 -5.41
N ASP A 128 12.80 3.13 -6.57
CA ASP A 128 13.63 3.22 -7.78
C ASP A 128 13.74 4.67 -8.27
N LYS A 129 12.67 5.45 -8.26
CA LYS A 129 12.71 6.90 -8.54
C LYS A 129 13.64 7.64 -7.58
N LYS A 130 13.58 7.36 -6.28
CA LYS A 130 14.47 7.96 -5.27
C LYS A 130 15.93 7.56 -5.50
N THR A 131 16.18 6.28 -5.79
CA THR A 131 17.51 5.77 -6.09
C THR A 131 18.09 6.43 -7.34
N ASN A 132 17.31 6.49 -8.42
CA ASN A 132 17.71 7.12 -9.67
C ASN A 132 17.98 8.62 -9.51
N ALA A 133 17.16 9.32 -8.73
CA ALA A 133 17.40 10.72 -8.37
C ALA A 133 18.74 10.90 -7.62
N THR A 134 19.04 10.02 -6.67
CA THR A 134 20.29 10.07 -5.89
C THR A 134 21.50 9.79 -6.78
N VAL A 135 21.43 8.82 -7.67
CA VAL A 135 22.48 8.53 -8.65
C VAL A 135 22.67 9.73 -9.59
N GLY A 136 21.58 10.26 -10.13
CA GLY A 136 21.63 11.45 -11.00
C GLY A 136 22.23 12.68 -10.31
N MET A 137 21.89 12.92 -9.04
CA MET A 137 22.48 13.96 -8.22
C MET A 137 23.99 13.79 -8.08
N SER A 138 24.46 12.56 -7.85
CA SER A 138 25.89 12.26 -7.73
C SER A 138 26.63 12.49 -9.04
N VAL A 139 26.04 12.13 -10.16
CA VAL A 139 26.60 12.43 -11.50
C VAL A 139 26.64 13.94 -11.76
N GLY A 140 25.59 14.67 -11.40
CA GLY A 140 25.54 16.13 -11.49
C GLY A 140 26.61 16.81 -10.65
N LEU A 141 26.83 16.33 -9.42
CA LEU A 141 27.92 16.83 -8.56
C LEU A 141 29.29 16.67 -9.22
N LEU A 142 29.58 15.48 -9.75
CA LEU A 142 30.85 15.22 -10.45
C LEU A 142 31.00 16.11 -11.67
N ALA A 143 29.95 16.30 -12.46
CA ALA A 143 29.96 17.20 -13.61
C ALA A 143 30.24 18.64 -13.18
N GLY A 144 29.57 19.14 -12.14
CA GLY A 144 29.79 20.49 -11.60
C GLY A 144 31.23 20.73 -11.16
N ILE A 145 31.85 19.76 -10.49
CA ILE A 145 33.26 19.83 -10.07
C ILE A 145 34.21 19.82 -11.27
N LEU A 146 34.00 18.89 -12.21
CA LEU A 146 34.86 18.75 -13.40
C LEU A 146 34.82 19.98 -14.32
N LEU A 147 33.71 20.67 -14.36
CA LEU A 147 33.55 21.90 -15.16
C LEU A 147 34.01 23.15 -14.42
N GLY A 148 34.55 23.01 -13.21
CA GLY A 148 35.08 24.13 -12.43
C GLY A 148 34.00 25.07 -11.91
N GLY A 149 32.79 24.55 -11.69
CA GLY A 149 31.64 25.32 -11.21
C GLY A 149 31.84 25.91 -9.81
N THR A 150 31.25 27.08 -9.58
CA THR A 150 31.09 27.63 -8.23
C THR A 150 30.14 26.76 -7.41
N VAL A 151 30.08 26.97 -6.07
CA VAL A 151 29.15 26.21 -5.18
C VAL A 151 27.70 26.25 -5.68
N GLY A 152 27.22 27.43 -6.11
CA GLY A 152 25.86 27.57 -6.65
C GLY A 152 25.64 26.78 -7.95
N GLN A 153 26.57 26.89 -8.89
CA GLN A 153 26.53 26.17 -10.16
C GLN A 153 26.61 24.65 -9.95
N THR A 154 27.42 24.20 -9.00
CA THR A 154 27.49 22.77 -8.65
C THR A 154 26.15 22.26 -8.08
N GLN A 155 25.47 23.09 -7.28
CA GLN A 155 24.13 22.76 -6.79
C GLN A 155 23.11 22.64 -7.93
N ASP A 156 23.14 23.58 -8.90
CA ASP A 156 22.25 23.51 -10.07
C ASP A 156 22.48 22.23 -10.89
N PHE A 157 23.73 21.80 -11.04
CA PHE A 157 24.07 20.53 -11.70
C PHE A 157 23.55 19.31 -10.91
N MET A 158 23.63 19.34 -9.58
CA MET A 158 23.09 18.28 -8.73
C MET A 158 21.57 18.19 -8.87
N ASP A 159 20.88 19.32 -8.82
CA ASP A 159 19.41 19.38 -8.91
C ASP A 159 18.92 18.92 -10.30
N MET A 160 19.60 19.35 -11.36
CA MET A 160 19.32 18.88 -12.72
C MET A 160 19.58 17.39 -12.87
N GLY A 161 20.68 16.89 -12.33
CA GLY A 161 21.00 15.47 -12.32
C GLY A 161 19.94 14.64 -11.56
N ALA A 162 19.49 15.12 -10.41
CA ALA A 162 18.42 14.48 -9.63
C ALA A 162 17.10 14.40 -10.42
N GLN A 163 16.72 15.50 -11.11
CA GLN A 163 15.51 15.51 -11.93
C GLN A 163 15.60 14.55 -13.11
N ILE A 164 16.74 14.52 -13.82
CA ILE A 164 16.96 13.59 -14.93
C ILE A 164 16.88 12.15 -14.42
N GLY A 165 17.57 11.83 -13.31
CA GLY A 165 17.55 10.50 -12.72
C GLY A 165 16.15 10.05 -12.30
N ALA A 166 15.40 10.92 -11.62
CA ALA A 166 14.01 10.62 -11.19
C ALA A 166 13.06 10.38 -12.38
N ASN A 167 13.26 11.09 -13.49
CA ASN A 167 12.36 11.06 -14.64
C ASN A 167 12.73 10.00 -15.69
N GLN A 168 13.95 9.46 -15.66
CA GLN A 168 14.49 8.58 -16.71
C GLN A 168 13.60 7.36 -16.99
N TYR A 169 12.99 6.77 -15.96
CA TYR A 169 12.16 5.57 -16.08
C TYR A 169 10.70 5.81 -15.74
N SER A 170 10.26 7.07 -15.53
CA SER A 170 8.90 7.33 -15.08
C SER A 170 7.84 6.86 -16.06
N VAL A 171 8.06 7.01 -17.37
CA VAL A 171 7.13 6.51 -18.41
C VAL A 171 7.08 4.98 -18.42
N ALA A 172 8.21 4.31 -18.23
CA ALA A 172 8.25 2.85 -18.14
C ALA A 172 7.48 2.33 -16.92
N TYR A 173 7.64 3.00 -15.77
CA TYR A 173 6.91 2.65 -14.53
C TYR A 173 5.40 2.88 -14.64
N GLU A 174 4.97 3.97 -15.29
CA GLU A 174 3.55 4.21 -15.57
C GLU A 174 2.99 3.12 -16.49
N ASN A 175 3.68 2.79 -17.58
CA ASN A 175 3.27 1.72 -18.49
C ASN A 175 3.20 0.35 -17.78
N GLU A 176 4.11 0.06 -16.86
CA GLU A 176 4.10 -1.18 -16.09
C GLU A 176 2.93 -1.21 -15.10
N ALA A 177 2.65 -0.11 -14.40
CA ALA A 177 1.50 0.01 -13.51
C ALA A 177 0.17 -0.11 -14.28
N ASP A 178 0.07 0.54 -15.44
CA ASP A 178 -1.07 0.42 -16.34
C ASP A 178 -1.28 -1.03 -16.81
N TYR A 179 -0.20 -1.69 -17.25
CA TYR A 179 -0.26 -3.08 -17.68
C TYR A 179 -0.76 -4.00 -16.55
N LEU A 180 -0.23 -3.84 -15.34
CA LEU A 180 -0.65 -4.63 -14.19
C LEU A 180 -2.12 -4.38 -13.82
N SER A 181 -2.60 -3.15 -13.97
CA SER A 181 -3.99 -2.79 -13.66
C SER A 181 -5.02 -3.50 -14.56
N LEU A 182 -4.61 -3.94 -15.75
CA LEU A 182 -5.47 -4.68 -16.67
C LEU A 182 -5.63 -6.17 -16.31
N TYR A 183 -4.77 -6.71 -15.43
CA TYR A 183 -4.75 -8.12 -15.04
C TYR A 183 -5.18 -8.35 -13.59
N ALA A 184 -5.49 -7.30 -12.86
CA ALA A 184 -5.94 -7.37 -11.46
C ALA A 184 -7.45 -7.48 -11.36
#